data_08957d4bc2be464421dd636f40a18f44
#
_entry.id   08957d4bc2be464421dd636f40a18f44
#
_cell.length_a   1.000
_cell.length_b   1.000
_cell.length_c   1.000
_cell.angle_alpha   90.00
_cell.angle_beta   90.00
_cell.angle_gamma   90.00
#
_symmetry.space_group_name_H-M   'P 1'
#
loop_
_entity.id
_entity.type
_entity.pdbx_description
1 polymer ?
#
loop_
_entity_poly.entity_id
_entity_poly.type
_entity_poly.pdbx_seq_one_letter_code
_entity_poly.pdbx_strand_id
1 'polypeptide(L)'
;MAHIKVVRRSMRPEEWTDLRFGWLKRYIYSSKWEINNLMIKDARQISEMEFEYYSDDYRPLNKGDMYFTPDGTAFIKADVDIPKELQGKELWFSLKTAAEICVKVNGKYVGGVDPNRERMLLSPYVDDTKTLHFEMMGYNRSKPDDERNPESLSVRGCRQIFEGAY
;
A
#
# COMPACT_ATOMS: atom_id res chain seq x y z
N MET A 1 -36.11 33.66 -22.92
CA MET A 1 -35.02 33.76 -21.93
C MET A 1 -35.18 32.60 -20.94
N ALA A 2 -34.25 31.67 -20.93
CA ALA A 2 -34.27 30.53 -20.00
C ALA A 2 -33.67 30.99 -18.66
N HIS A 3 -34.46 31.00 -17.61
CA HIS A 3 -33.97 31.25 -16.25
C HIS A 3 -33.24 29.98 -15.74
N ILE A 4 -31.90 30.06 -15.70
CA ILE A 4 -31.09 29.06 -15.02
C ILE A 4 -31.26 29.27 -13.52
N LYS A 5 -32.02 28.40 -12.86
CA LYS A 5 -32.16 28.38 -11.41
C LYS A 5 -30.90 27.71 -10.82
N VAL A 6 -29.93 28.51 -10.40
CA VAL A 6 -28.76 28.01 -9.68
C VAL A 6 -29.23 27.65 -8.28
N VAL A 7 -29.50 26.38 -8.03
CA VAL A 7 -29.75 25.88 -6.68
C VAL A 7 -28.39 25.76 -5.98
N ARG A 8 -28.03 26.75 -5.18
CA ARG A 8 -26.90 26.63 -4.24
C ARG A 8 -27.29 25.63 -3.15
N ARG A 9 -26.85 24.39 -3.29
CA ARG A 9 -26.92 23.43 -2.18
C ARG A 9 -25.98 23.93 -1.09
N SER A 10 -26.51 24.29 0.07
CA SER A 10 -25.68 24.58 1.23
C SER A 10 -24.99 23.27 1.65
N MET A 11 -23.67 23.27 1.67
CA MET A 11 -22.91 22.11 2.16
C MET A 11 -23.10 22.01 3.68
N ARG A 12 -23.25 20.78 4.16
CA ARG A 12 -23.29 20.50 5.60
C ARG A 12 -21.92 20.79 6.23
N PRO A 13 -21.84 21.10 7.53
CA PRO A 13 -20.57 21.37 8.21
C PRO A 13 -19.53 20.27 7.99
N GLU A 14 -19.95 18.98 7.98
CA GLU A 14 -19.08 17.84 7.75
C GLU A 14 -18.48 17.88 6.33
N GLU A 15 -19.29 18.19 5.31
CA GLU A 15 -18.83 18.30 3.92
C GLU A 15 -17.78 19.41 3.75
N TRP A 16 -17.91 20.51 4.49
CA TRP A 16 -16.91 21.58 4.53
C TRP A 16 -15.62 21.14 5.20
N THR A 17 -15.74 20.37 6.27
CA THR A 17 -14.59 19.84 6.99
C THR A 17 -13.80 18.88 6.09
N ASP A 18 -14.46 17.95 5.44
CA ASP A 18 -13.85 17.00 4.50
C ASP A 18 -13.18 17.70 3.31
N LEU A 19 -13.82 18.74 2.77
CA LEU A 19 -13.25 19.56 1.70
C LEU A 19 -11.95 20.23 2.14
N ARG A 20 -11.94 20.85 3.33
CA ARG A 20 -10.76 21.54 3.90
C ARG A 20 -9.64 20.55 4.21
N PHE A 21 -9.95 19.39 4.79
CA PHE A 21 -8.96 18.33 4.97
C PHE A 21 -8.41 17.82 3.64
N GLY A 22 -9.26 17.71 2.61
CA GLY A 22 -8.81 17.37 1.26
C GLY A 22 -7.82 18.39 0.68
N TRP A 23 -7.98 19.67 1.00
CA TRP A 23 -7.03 20.70 0.60
C TRP A 23 -5.72 20.61 1.39
N LEU A 24 -5.78 20.40 2.71
CA LEU A 24 -4.60 20.27 3.57
C LEU A 24 -3.76 19.06 3.21
N LYS A 25 -4.36 17.94 2.80
CA LYS A 25 -3.64 16.73 2.35
C LYS A 25 -2.61 17.01 1.25
N ARG A 26 -2.81 18.03 0.42
CA ARG A 26 -1.85 18.42 -0.64
C ARG A 26 -0.56 19.01 -0.09
N TYR A 27 -0.58 19.52 1.14
CA TYR A 27 0.57 20.17 1.77
C TYR A 27 1.30 19.25 2.77
N ILE A 28 0.75 18.06 3.05
CA ILE A 28 1.38 17.11 3.97
C ILE A 28 2.65 16.52 3.36
N TYR A 29 2.66 16.30 2.05
CA TYR A 29 3.82 15.75 1.34
C TYR A 29 4.29 16.73 0.27
N SER A 30 5.56 17.11 0.35
CA SER A 30 6.17 18.05 -0.61
C SER A 30 6.44 17.40 -1.97
N SER A 31 6.66 16.09 -2.00
CA SER A 31 6.92 15.33 -3.21
C SER A 31 6.55 13.86 -3.01
N LYS A 32 6.35 13.14 -4.12
CA LYS A 32 6.18 11.71 -4.16
C LYS A 32 7.22 11.10 -5.09
N TRP A 33 7.73 9.96 -4.71
CA TRP A 33 8.60 9.15 -5.53
C TRP A 33 8.01 7.76 -5.67
N GLU A 34 7.77 7.32 -6.90
CA GLU A 34 7.17 6.00 -7.18
C GLU A 34 8.25 4.92 -7.19
N ILE A 35 7.98 3.83 -6.50
CA ILE A 35 8.86 2.65 -6.46
C ILE A 35 8.43 1.71 -7.59
N ASN A 36 9.24 1.59 -8.64
CA ASN A 36 8.90 0.87 -9.86
C ASN A 36 9.60 -0.49 -10.02
N ASN A 37 10.47 -0.86 -9.06
CA ASN A 37 11.28 -2.08 -9.13
C ASN A 37 10.88 -3.11 -8.07
N LEU A 38 9.61 -3.12 -7.69
CA LEU A 38 9.07 -4.10 -6.76
C LEU A 38 9.06 -5.49 -7.41
N MET A 39 9.53 -6.47 -6.66
CA MET A 39 9.51 -7.87 -7.02
C MET A 39 8.69 -8.65 -6.00
N ILE A 40 7.82 -9.54 -6.46
CA ILE A 40 6.91 -10.31 -5.60
C ILE A 40 7.07 -11.81 -5.81
N LYS A 41 6.91 -12.56 -4.74
CA LYS A 41 6.85 -14.02 -4.72
C LYS A 41 5.68 -14.45 -3.86
N ASP A 42 4.73 -15.15 -4.46
CA ASP A 42 3.53 -15.62 -3.79
C ASP A 42 3.78 -16.98 -3.13
N ALA A 43 3.16 -17.20 -1.98
CA ALA A 43 3.29 -18.42 -1.20
C ALA A 43 2.00 -18.75 -0.45
N ARG A 44 1.91 -20.00 0.00
CA ARG A 44 0.93 -20.47 0.96
C ARG A 44 1.65 -20.76 2.28
N GLN A 45 1.13 -20.27 3.37
CA GLN A 45 1.63 -20.62 4.69
C GLN A 45 1.12 -22.02 5.08
N ILE A 46 2.05 -22.93 5.38
CA ILE A 46 1.75 -24.31 5.82
C ILE A 46 1.73 -24.37 7.35
N SER A 47 2.69 -23.75 7.98
CA SER A 47 2.80 -23.65 9.43
C SER A 47 3.38 -22.30 9.85
N GLU A 48 3.64 -22.09 11.14
CA GLU A 48 4.01 -20.80 11.71
C GLU A 48 5.18 -20.08 11.00
N MET A 49 6.17 -20.82 10.51
CA MET A 49 7.33 -20.26 9.81
C MET A 49 7.66 -20.99 8.51
N GLU A 50 6.74 -21.81 8.01
CA GLU A 50 6.94 -22.64 6.84
C GLU A 50 6.01 -22.22 5.70
N PHE A 51 6.58 -22.07 4.51
CA PHE A 51 5.87 -21.56 3.34
C PHE A 51 6.09 -22.47 2.15
N GLU A 52 5.02 -22.78 1.45
CA GLU A 52 5.03 -23.39 0.14
C GLU A 52 4.97 -22.30 -0.91
N TYR A 53 6.05 -22.13 -1.66
CA TYR A 53 6.13 -21.11 -2.70
C TYR A 53 5.49 -21.61 -3.98
N TYR A 54 4.70 -20.78 -4.66
CA TYR A 54 4.08 -21.12 -5.94
C TYR A 54 5.08 -21.03 -7.11
N SER A 55 6.21 -20.37 -6.93
CA SER A 55 7.31 -20.25 -7.88
C SER A 55 8.63 -20.14 -7.13
N ASP A 56 9.72 -20.64 -7.72
CA ASP A 56 11.05 -20.47 -7.14
C ASP A 56 11.57 -19.04 -7.30
N ASP A 57 11.10 -18.33 -8.32
CA ASP A 57 11.57 -17.00 -8.67
C ASP A 57 10.61 -15.89 -8.25
N TYR A 58 11.18 -14.70 -7.97
CA TYR A 58 10.43 -13.47 -7.86
C TYR A 58 10.06 -12.95 -9.25
N ARG A 59 8.83 -12.48 -9.40
CA ARG A 59 8.35 -11.78 -10.60
C ARG A 59 8.23 -10.28 -10.36
N PRO A 60 8.36 -9.43 -11.38
CA PRO A 60 8.05 -8.01 -11.25
C PRO A 60 6.60 -7.79 -10.77
N LEU A 61 6.41 -6.79 -9.92
CA LEU A 61 5.08 -6.32 -9.50
C LEU A 61 4.84 -4.95 -10.12
N ASN A 62 4.03 -4.92 -11.18
CA ASN A 62 3.72 -3.71 -11.91
C ASN A 62 2.36 -3.15 -11.51
N LYS A 63 2.20 -1.84 -11.67
CA LYS A 63 0.91 -1.19 -11.45
C LYS A 63 -0.17 -1.80 -12.35
N GLY A 64 -1.28 -2.20 -11.75
CA GLY A 64 -2.36 -2.93 -12.40
C GLY A 64 -2.28 -4.45 -12.24
N ASP A 65 -1.16 -5.00 -11.77
CA ASP A 65 -1.06 -6.43 -11.49
C ASP A 65 -1.92 -6.80 -10.28
N MET A 66 -2.47 -8.00 -10.33
CA MET A 66 -3.03 -8.63 -9.15
C MET A 66 -1.90 -9.18 -8.27
N TYR A 67 -1.99 -8.93 -6.99
CA TYR A 67 -1.07 -9.43 -6.00
C TYR A 67 -1.83 -9.91 -4.76
N PHE A 68 -1.27 -10.82 -4.02
CA PHE A 68 -1.92 -11.60 -2.97
C PHE A 68 -3.11 -12.44 -3.46
N THR A 69 -2.95 -13.73 -3.43
CA THR A 69 -4.07 -14.66 -3.55
C THR A 69 -4.94 -14.58 -2.29
N PRO A 70 -6.25 -14.91 -2.38
CA PRO A 70 -7.08 -15.08 -1.19
C PRO A 70 -6.44 -16.09 -0.23
N ASP A 71 -6.42 -15.74 1.07
CA ASP A 71 -5.80 -16.54 2.12
C ASP A 71 -4.32 -16.88 1.84
N GLY A 72 -3.66 -16.00 1.09
CA GLY A 72 -2.28 -16.17 0.63
C GLY A 72 -1.29 -15.24 1.29
N THR A 73 -0.04 -15.68 1.30
CA THR A 73 1.11 -14.90 1.73
C THR A 73 1.89 -14.45 0.50
N ALA A 74 2.46 -13.25 0.55
CA ALA A 74 3.42 -12.82 -0.46
C ALA A 74 4.64 -12.18 0.18
N PHE A 75 5.77 -12.40 -0.45
CA PHE A 75 7.04 -11.77 -0.14
C PHE A 75 7.34 -10.75 -1.22
N ILE A 76 7.61 -9.51 -0.81
CA ILE A 76 7.89 -8.40 -1.72
C ILE A 76 9.24 -7.83 -1.37
N LYS A 77 10.04 -7.51 -2.38
CA LYS A 77 11.34 -6.84 -2.20
C LYS A 77 11.53 -5.72 -3.21
N ALA A 78 12.30 -4.72 -2.82
CA ALA A 78 12.74 -3.66 -3.71
C ALA A 78 14.05 -3.04 -3.20
N ASP A 79 14.89 -2.61 -4.12
CA ASP A 79 16.06 -1.77 -3.84
C ASP A 79 15.76 -0.37 -4.39
N VAL A 80 15.73 0.63 -3.52
CA VAL A 80 15.29 1.98 -3.86
C VAL A 80 16.41 2.97 -3.58
N ASP A 81 16.95 3.58 -4.62
CA ASP A 81 17.90 4.68 -4.45
C ASP A 81 17.13 5.96 -4.09
N ILE A 82 17.51 6.56 -2.96
CA ILE A 82 16.89 7.81 -2.49
C ILE A 82 17.28 8.94 -3.44
N PRO A 83 16.34 9.58 -4.15
CA PRO A 83 16.64 10.72 -5.00
C PRO A 83 17.37 11.84 -4.22
N LYS A 84 18.28 12.51 -4.87
CA LYS A 84 19.09 13.58 -4.22
C LYS A 84 18.23 14.65 -3.58
N GLU A 85 17.10 15.00 -4.20
CA GLU A 85 16.14 15.98 -3.71
C GLU A 85 15.38 15.53 -2.45
N LEU A 86 15.39 14.24 -2.14
CA LEU A 86 14.76 13.67 -0.95
C LEU A 86 15.75 13.36 0.17
N GLN A 87 17.06 13.42 -0.10
CA GLN A 87 18.07 13.16 0.92
C GLN A 87 18.00 14.21 2.04
N GLY A 88 18.05 13.76 3.28
CA GLY A 88 17.95 14.63 4.46
C GLY A 88 16.53 15.13 4.77
N LYS A 89 15.51 14.70 4.03
CA LYS A 89 14.12 15.00 4.32
C LYS A 89 13.47 13.89 5.14
N GLU A 90 12.35 14.20 5.77
CA GLU A 90 11.50 13.21 6.40
C GLU A 90 10.85 12.34 5.31
N LEU A 91 11.11 11.03 5.38
CA LEU A 91 10.65 10.05 4.39
C LEU A 91 9.52 9.22 4.96
N TRP A 92 8.48 9.04 4.14
CA TRP A 92 7.35 8.19 4.41
C TRP A 92 7.19 7.15 3.30
N PHE A 93 7.03 5.88 3.68
CA PHE A 93 6.61 4.82 2.77
C PHE A 93 5.09 4.76 2.73
N SER A 94 4.53 4.63 1.53
CA SER A 94 3.10 4.49 1.31
C SER A 94 2.81 3.32 0.39
N LEU A 95 1.97 2.41 0.85
CA LEU A 95 1.49 1.27 0.07
C LEU A 95 0.01 1.06 0.37
N LYS A 96 -0.84 1.23 -0.64
CA LYS A 96 -2.25 0.91 -0.52
C LYS A 96 -2.44 -0.60 -0.69
N THR A 97 -3.00 -1.22 0.32
CA THR A 97 -3.18 -2.67 0.37
C THR A 97 -4.46 -3.04 1.12
N ALA A 98 -5.03 -4.21 0.84
CA ALA A 98 -6.04 -4.83 1.70
C ALA A 98 -5.43 -5.96 2.56
N ALA A 99 -4.12 -6.23 2.41
CA ALA A 99 -3.38 -7.18 3.24
C ALA A 99 -2.76 -6.50 4.46
N GLU A 100 -2.39 -7.30 5.43
CA GLU A 100 -1.52 -6.90 6.54
C GLU A 100 -0.08 -7.19 6.13
N ILE A 101 0.74 -6.16 6.00
CA ILE A 101 2.12 -6.27 5.50
C ILE A 101 3.11 -5.80 6.55
N CYS A 102 4.01 -6.67 6.94
CA CYS A 102 5.16 -6.35 7.75
C CYS A 102 6.30 -5.85 6.87
N VAL A 103 6.99 -4.77 7.25
CA VAL A 103 8.02 -4.13 6.47
C VAL A 103 9.34 -4.12 7.20
N LYS A 104 10.39 -4.58 6.52
CA LYS A 104 11.79 -4.39 6.90
C LYS A 104 12.45 -3.43 5.93
N VAL A 105 13.33 -2.60 6.44
CA VAL A 105 14.21 -1.74 5.63
C VAL A 105 15.63 -1.92 6.13
N ASN A 106 16.56 -2.20 5.23
CA ASN A 106 17.96 -2.47 5.54
C ASN A 106 18.14 -3.54 6.65
N GLY A 107 17.31 -4.60 6.58
CA GLY A 107 17.32 -5.72 7.53
C GLY A 107 16.66 -5.44 8.89
N LYS A 108 16.21 -4.21 9.16
CA LYS A 108 15.53 -3.83 10.43
C LYS A 108 14.00 -3.81 10.24
N TYR A 109 13.25 -4.35 11.18
CA TYR A 109 11.79 -4.18 11.20
C TYR A 109 11.44 -2.73 11.51
N VAL A 110 10.67 -2.11 10.63
CA VAL A 110 10.29 -0.70 10.74
C VAL A 110 8.81 -0.51 11.04
N GLY A 111 7.99 -1.53 10.82
CA GLY A 111 6.56 -1.50 11.10
C GLY A 111 5.74 -2.29 10.10
N GLY A 112 4.51 -1.86 9.89
CA GLY A 112 3.60 -2.49 8.95
C GLY A 112 2.64 -1.51 8.31
N VAL A 113 2.09 -1.91 7.18
CA VAL A 113 0.99 -1.24 6.50
C VAL A 113 -0.20 -2.19 6.41
N ASP A 114 -1.39 -1.64 6.50
CA ASP A 114 -2.67 -2.35 6.44
C ASP A 114 -3.74 -1.44 5.81
N PRO A 115 -4.97 -1.91 5.58
CA PRO A 115 -6.04 -1.12 4.96
C PRO A 115 -6.37 0.19 5.68
N ASN A 116 -6.06 0.29 6.98
CA ASN A 116 -6.34 1.47 7.80
C ASN A 116 -5.10 2.35 7.97
N ARG A 117 -3.92 1.80 7.71
CA ARG A 117 -2.61 2.45 7.85
C ARG A 117 -1.76 2.21 6.62
N GLU A 118 -2.06 2.93 5.56
CA GLU A 118 -1.37 2.81 4.26
C GLU A 118 0.01 3.48 4.25
N ARG A 119 0.46 4.06 5.38
CA ARG A 119 1.69 4.86 5.45
C ARG A 119 2.45 4.62 6.74
N MET A 120 3.77 4.70 6.63
CA MET A 120 4.66 4.60 7.76
C MET A 120 5.87 5.52 7.61
N LEU A 121 6.35 6.06 8.72
CA LEU A 121 7.54 6.90 8.76
C LEU A 121 8.80 6.04 8.62
N LEU A 122 9.67 6.38 7.68
CA LEU A 122 10.94 5.69 7.44
C LEU A 122 12.14 6.37 8.08
N SER A 123 12.11 7.69 8.21
CA SER A 123 13.28 8.49 8.61
C SER A 123 14.03 8.00 9.85
N PRO A 124 13.37 7.48 10.92
CA PRO A 124 14.09 6.94 12.07
C PRO A 124 14.90 5.67 11.77
N TYR A 125 14.67 5.02 10.64
CA TYR A 125 15.27 3.74 10.25
C TYR A 125 16.18 3.85 9.04
N VAL A 126 16.23 5.04 8.44
CA VAL A 126 17.08 5.37 7.30
C VAL A 126 18.30 6.07 7.83
N ASP A 127 19.40 5.33 7.95
CA ASP A 127 20.71 5.90 8.24
C ASP A 127 21.19 6.72 7.01
N ASP A 128 22.42 7.23 6.98
CA ASP A 128 23.02 7.95 5.85
C ASP A 128 23.18 7.10 4.57
N THR A 129 22.40 6.03 4.44
CA THR A 129 22.40 5.17 3.27
C THR A 129 21.68 5.85 2.11
N LYS A 130 22.23 5.70 0.91
CA LYS A 130 21.62 6.21 -0.31
C LYS A 130 20.58 5.26 -0.88
N THR A 131 20.66 3.98 -0.53
CA THR A 131 19.80 2.92 -1.04
C THR A 131 19.03 2.26 0.10
N LEU A 132 17.74 2.09 -0.06
CA LEU A 132 16.84 1.39 0.85
C LEU A 132 16.55 0.00 0.30
N HIS A 133 16.88 -1.02 1.08
CA HIS A 133 16.55 -2.42 0.78
C HIS A 133 15.26 -2.78 1.51
N PHE A 134 14.16 -2.84 0.77
CA PHE A 134 12.86 -3.26 1.30
C PHE A 134 12.70 -4.77 1.23
N GLU A 135 12.28 -5.36 2.33
CA GLU A 135 11.77 -6.72 2.44
C GLU A 135 10.42 -6.66 3.14
N MET A 136 9.39 -7.16 2.49
CA MET A 136 8.04 -7.12 3.01
C MET A 136 7.44 -8.50 2.96
N MET A 137 6.69 -8.85 3.98
CA MET A 137 5.89 -10.07 4.03
C MET A 137 4.46 -9.66 4.37
N GLY A 138 3.54 -10.05 3.54
CA GLY A 138 2.13 -9.73 3.72
C GLY A 138 1.26 -10.96 3.68
N TYR A 139 0.13 -10.87 4.40
CA TYR A 139 -0.90 -11.89 4.43
C TYR A 139 -2.25 -11.28 4.07
N ASN A 140 -2.94 -11.90 3.12
CA ASN A 140 -4.28 -11.52 2.72
C ASN A 140 -5.31 -12.46 3.39
N ARG A 141 -5.95 -11.96 4.43
CA ARG A 141 -6.95 -12.70 5.23
C ARG A 141 -8.29 -12.89 4.51
N SER A 142 -8.43 -12.43 3.28
CA SER A 142 -9.70 -12.52 2.54
C SER A 142 -10.06 -13.98 2.29
N LYS A 143 -11.11 -14.47 2.92
CA LYS A 143 -11.65 -15.80 2.62
C LYS A 143 -12.49 -15.74 1.34
N PRO A 144 -12.29 -16.68 0.40
CA PRO A 144 -13.12 -16.75 -0.81
C PRO A 144 -14.58 -17.10 -0.52
N ASP A 145 -14.88 -17.63 0.67
CA ASP A 145 -16.08 -18.39 0.96
C ASP A 145 -17.14 -17.64 1.78
N ASP A 146 -17.56 -16.48 1.33
CA ASP A 146 -18.91 -16.09 1.67
C ASP A 146 -19.83 -16.40 0.48
N GLU A 147 -20.13 -17.69 0.28
CA GLU A 147 -21.09 -18.17 -0.73
C GLU A 147 -22.47 -17.50 -0.58
N ARG A 148 -22.77 -16.93 0.59
CA ARG A 148 -24.03 -16.27 0.92
C ARG A 148 -24.12 -14.83 0.41
N ASN A 149 -22.99 -14.21 0.11
CA ASN A 149 -22.97 -12.85 -0.44
C ASN A 149 -21.74 -12.62 -1.33
N PRO A 150 -21.79 -13.06 -2.62
CA PRO A 150 -20.69 -12.90 -3.57
C PRO A 150 -20.34 -11.45 -3.88
N GLU A 151 -21.19 -10.49 -3.51
CA GLU A 151 -20.93 -9.04 -3.62
C GLU A 151 -20.39 -8.43 -2.32
N SER A 152 -20.15 -9.24 -1.29
CA SER A 152 -19.63 -8.77 -0.02
C SER A 152 -18.25 -8.12 -0.18
N LEU A 153 -17.89 -7.25 0.76
CA LEU A 153 -16.57 -6.62 0.81
C LEU A 153 -15.43 -7.65 0.84
N SER A 154 -15.68 -8.88 1.34
CA SER A 154 -14.71 -9.97 1.35
C SER A 154 -14.35 -10.44 -0.07
N VAL A 155 -15.31 -10.53 -0.98
CA VAL A 155 -15.05 -10.90 -2.38
C VAL A 155 -14.30 -9.78 -3.11
N ARG A 156 -14.60 -8.51 -2.81
CA ARG A 156 -13.83 -7.37 -3.35
C ARG A 156 -12.41 -7.32 -2.79
N GLY A 157 -12.21 -7.70 -1.54
CA GLY A 157 -10.90 -7.83 -0.91
C GLY A 157 -10.04 -8.97 -1.47
N CYS A 158 -10.65 -9.97 -2.12
CA CYS A 158 -9.93 -11.12 -2.70
C CYS A 158 -9.12 -10.77 -3.96
N ARG A 159 -9.43 -9.66 -4.63
CA ARG A 159 -8.72 -9.22 -5.84
C ARG A 159 -8.02 -7.92 -5.56
N GLN A 160 -6.79 -8.02 -5.11
CA GLN A 160 -5.97 -6.83 -4.89
C GLN A 160 -5.26 -6.46 -6.17
N ILE A 161 -5.54 -5.26 -6.66
CA ILE A 161 -4.81 -4.64 -7.75
C ILE A 161 -3.75 -3.74 -7.13
N PHE A 162 -2.50 -3.92 -7.54
CA PHE A 162 -1.41 -3.06 -7.11
C PHE A 162 -1.57 -1.68 -7.73
N GLU A 163 -1.75 -0.64 -6.90
CA GLU A 163 -1.95 0.74 -7.33
C GLU A 163 -0.65 1.56 -7.31
N GLY A 164 0.46 0.97 -6.87
CA GLY A 164 1.76 1.61 -6.72
C GLY A 164 2.20 1.72 -5.26
N ALA A 165 3.52 1.82 -5.07
CA ALA A 165 4.16 2.14 -3.79
C ALA A 165 4.98 3.43 -3.94
N TYR A 166 5.08 4.23 -2.87
CA TYR A 166 5.70 5.55 -2.88
C TYR A 166 6.56 5.79 -1.65
#